data_6f5a9b71e61564bea9449353e9001fe6
#
_entry.id   6f5a9b71e61564bea9449353e9001fe6
#
_cell.length_a   1.000
_cell.length_b   1.000
_cell.length_c   1.000
_cell.angle_alpha   90.00
_cell.angle_beta   90.00
_cell.angle_gamma   90.00
#
_symmetry.space_group_name_H-M   'P 1'
#
loop_
_entity.id
_entity.type
_entity.pdbx_description
1 polymer ?
#
loop_
_entity_poly.entity_id
_entity_poly.type
_entity_poly.pdbx_seq_one_letter_code
_entity_poly.pdbx_strand_id
1 'polypeptide(L)'
;SVSRGLGDVYKRQLFIFVFNMGMTGAALATITGQIISFSISLRYMFHFKTIKLSRESFIVSAAHCKKIFILGASACFNQIAMTVVQIVMNNTLSHYGAQSIYGGDIPLACAGIITKVNMIFMSFVIGISQGTQPVIGFNYGAKKYARVRKTYLLALGLASALSLIAFACFQIFPRQIISIFGNGSDLYFKFSERYFRIYMFLTIVNGIQPVTSNFFNSIGKSQLGVFMSLTRQIIFLLPLIIIFPIFMGIDGVMYAGPIADAAAAIVCGYFTIRAVSYTHLTLPTT
;
A
#
# COMPACT_ATOMS: atom_id res chain seq x y z
N SER A 1 3.91 4.61 -15.87
CA SER A 1 4.42 4.82 -14.50
C SER A 1 5.91 4.42 -14.34
N VAL A 2 6.36 3.32 -14.95
CA VAL A 2 7.79 2.89 -14.91
C VAL A 2 8.68 3.91 -15.63
N SER A 3 8.24 4.48 -16.74
CA SER A 3 8.97 5.52 -17.47
C SER A 3 9.14 6.83 -16.66
N ARG A 4 8.21 7.15 -15.75
CA ARG A 4 8.35 8.29 -14.83
C ARG A 4 9.48 8.07 -13.82
N GLY A 5 9.57 6.89 -13.22
CA GLY A 5 10.61 6.56 -12.23
C GLY A 5 12.01 6.56 -12.83
N LEU A 6 12.18 5.97 -14.00
CA LEU A 6 13.46 5.96 -14.71
C LEU A 6 13.89 7.40 -15.13
N GLY A 7 12.96 8.18 -15.68
CA GLY A 7 13.25 9.57 -16.05
C GLY A 7 13.66 10.44 -14.87
N ASP A 8 13.06 10.25 -13.70
CA ASP A 8 13.40 11.00 -12.48
C ASP A 8 14.78 10.60 -11.93
N VAL A 9 15.15 9.31 -11.99
CA VAL A 9 16.47 8.84 -11.56
C VAL A 9 17.56 9.42 -12.44
N TYR A 10 17.42 9.37 -13.76
CA TYR A 10 18.42 9.94 -14.69
C TYR A 10 18.56 11.46 -14.55
N LYS A 11 17.45 12.18 -14.39
CA LYS A 11 17.49 13.63 -14.13
C LYS A 11 18.20 13.97 -12.84
N ARG A 12 17.93 13.23 -11.75
CA ARG A 12 18.64 13.42 -10.48
C ARG A 12 20.12 13.17 -10.62
N GLN A 13 20.52 12.09 -11.31
CA GLN A 13 21.93 11.79 -11.57
C GLN A 13 22.61 12.91 -12.37
N LEU A 14 21.96 13.44 -13.40
CA LEU A 14 22.50 14.53 -14.21
C LEU A 14 22.68 15.80 -13.36
N PHE A 15 21.71 16.21 -12.56
CA PHE A 15 21.82 17.41 -11.73
C PHE A 15 22.80 17.25 -10.56
N ILE A 16 22.92 16.05 -9.98
CA ILE A 16 23.82 15.78 -8.85
C ILE A 16 25.26 15.64 -9.35
N PHE A 17 25.50 14.82 -10.38
CA PHE A 17 26.86 14.44 -10.78
C PHE A 17 27.44 15.31 -11.90
N VAL A 18 26.63 15.75 -12.87
CA VAL A 18 27.13 16.58 -13.98
C VAL A 18 27.17 18.06 -13.60
N PHE A 19 26.13 18.56 -12.93
CA PHE A 19 26.08 19.97 -12.51
C PHE A 19 26.65 20.20 -11.10
N ASN A 20 27.08 19.16 -10.39
CA ASN A 20 27.64 19.24 -9.03
C ASN A 20 26.78 20.02 -8.02
N MET A 21 25.45 20.02 -8.19
CA MET A 21 24.53 20.82 -7.37
C MET A 21 24.11 20.13 -6.07
N GLY A 22 24.60 18.91 -5.78
CA GLY A 22 24.31 18.20 -4.52
C GLY A 22 22.79 18.04 -4.25
N MET A 23 22.36 18.32 -3.01
CA MET A 23 20.95 18.21 -2.60
C MET A 23 20.01 19.18 -3.30
N THR A 24 20.48 20.39 -3.63
CA THR A 24 19.69 21.36 -4.40
C THR A 24 19.42 20.87 -5.82
N GLY A 25 20.37 20.18 -6.44
CA GLY A 25 20.20 19.55 -7.74
C GLY A 25 19.15 18.46 -7.74
N ALA A 26 19.11 17.63 -6.68
CA ALA A 26 18.06 16.62 -6.51
C ALA A 26 16.65 17.22 -6.39
N ALA A 27 16.51 18.32 -5.66
CA ALA A 27 15.25 19.06 -5.51
C ALA A 27 14.79 19.67 -6.84
N LEU A 28 15.71 20.34 -7.57
CA LEU A 28 15.42 20.93 -8.87
C LEU A 28 15.04 19.88 -9.93
N ALA A 29 15.71 18.73 -9.95
CA ALA A 29 15.34 17.62 -10.83
C ALA A 29 13.91 17.13 -10.58
N THR A 30 13.50 17.04 -9.31
CA THR A 30 12.14 16.64 -8.93
C THR A 30 11.11 17.68 -9.39
N ILE A 31 11.34 18.97 -9.10
CA ILE A 31 10.45 20.05 -9.51
C ILE A 31 10.33 20.11 -11.04
N THR A 32 11.44 20.03 -11.76
CA THR A 32 11.44 20.04 -13.22
C THR A 32 10.64 18.87 -13.78
N GLY A 33 10.78 17.67 -13.20
CA GLY A 33 9.99 16.49 -13.58
C GLY A 33 8.49 16.69 -13.35
N GLN A 34 8.11 17.33 -12.24
CA GLN A 34 6.71 17.66 -11.93
C GLN A 34 6.14 18.69 -12.90
N ILE A 35 6.88 19.76 -13.21
CA ILE A 35 6.46 20.81 -14.17
C ILE A 35 6.24 20.20 -15.56
N ILE A 36 7.18 19.40 -16.05
CA ILE A 36 7.05 18.73 -17.37
C ILE A 36 5.81 17.80 -17.37
N SER A 37 5.65 16.98 -16.34
CA SER A 37 4.48 16.09 -16.22
C SER A 37 3.17 16.86 -16.16
N PHE A 38 3.13 17.96 -15.44
CA PHE A 38 1.97 18.84 -15.36
C PHE A 38 1.65 19.46 -16.74
N SER A 39 2.66 19.99 -17.42
CA SER A 39 2.48 20.62 -18.75
C SER A 39 1.95 19.65 -19.80
N ILE A 40 2.47 18.42 -19.81
CA ILE A 40 1.98 17.36 -20.70
C ILE A 40 0.53 16.98 -20.36
N SER A 41 0.22 16.81 -19.07
CA SER A 41 -1.12 16.47 -18.62
C SER A 41 -2.12 17.58 -18.93
N LEU A 42 -1.72 18.84 -18.73
CA LEU A 42 -2.54 20.00 -19.04
C LEU A 42 -2.82 20.10 -20.54
N ARG A 43 -1.79 19.93 -21.37
CA ARG A 43 -1.97 19.87 -22.82
C ARG A 43 -2.92 18.77 -23.27
N TYR A 44 -2.79 17.58 -22.67
CA TYR A 44 -3.69 16.46 -22.97
C TYR A 44 -5.14 16.79 -22.56
N MET A 45 -5.33 17.45 -21.42
CA MET A 45 -6.66 17.83 -20.93
C MET A 45 -7.40 18.78 -21.90
N PHE A 46 -6.68 19.71 -22.56
CA PHE A 46 -7.27 20.58 -23.58
C PHE A 46 -7.52 19.88 -24.93
N HIS A 47 -6.90 18.72 -25.18
CA HIS A 47 -7.05 17.96 -26.41
C HIS A 47 -7.81 16.65 -26.22
N PHE A 48 -8.72 16.59 -25.25
CA PHE A 48 -9.57 15.42 -25.03
C PHE A 48 -10.45 15.16 -26.23
N LYS A 49 -10.35 13.96 -26.83
CA LYS A 49 -11.15 13.53 -27.98
C LYS A 49 -12.59 13.19 -27.60
N THR A 50 -12.81 12.75 -26.35
CA THR A 50 -14.07 12.19 -25.88
C THR A 50 -14.97 13.23 -25.19
N ILE A 51 -14.38 14.26 -24.59
CA ILE A 51 -15.11 15.29 -23.83
C ILE A 51 -14.67 16.65 -24.33
N LYS A 52 -15.58 17.43 -24.88
CA LYS A 52 -15.34 18.84 -25.23
C LYS A 52 -15.57 19.68 -23.99
N LEU A 53 -14.54 20.37 -23.52
CA LEU A 53 -14.66 21.35 -22.44
C LEU A 53 -15.48 22.55 -22.95
N SER A 54 -16.73 22.67 -22.52
CA SER A 54 -17.58 23.85 -22.74
C SER A 54 -17.49 24.80 -21.52
N ARG A 55 -17.93 26.05 -21.68
CA ARG A 55 -18.04 26.98 -20.54
C ARG A 55 -18.92 26.44 -19.41
N GLU A 56 -19.95 25.66 -19.77
CA GLU A 56 -20.84 25.02 -18.80
C GLU A 56 -20.12 23.95 -17.94
N SER A 57 -19.04 23.34 -18.45
CA SER A 57 -18.23 22.37 -17.70
C SER A 57 -17.50 23.00 -16.51
N PHE A 58 -17.36 24.31 -16.45
CA PHE A 58 -16.75 25.07 -15.35
C PHE A 58 -17.75 25.57 -14.30
N ILE A 59 -19.05 25.30 -14.50
CA ILE A 59 -20.07 25.63 -13.50
C ILE A 59 -19.98 24.62 -12.37
N VAL A 60 -19.57 25.11 -11.19
CA VAL A 60 -19.42 24.29 -10.00
C VAL A 60 -20.80 23.93 -9.43
N SER A 61 -21.18 22.67 -9.54
CA SER A 61 -22.40 22.16 -8.92
C SER A 61 -22.08 21.59 -7.53
N ALA A 62 -22.77 22.11 -6.50
CA ALA A 62 -22.59 21.63 -5.10
C ALA A 62 -22.86 20.13 -4.96
N ALA A 63 -23.80 19.58 -5.72
CA ALA A 63 -24.11 18.13 -5.71
C ALA A 63 -22.96 17.29 -6.25
N HIS A 64 -22.30 17.72 -7.32
CA HIS A 64 -21.12 17.03 -7.86
C HIS A 64 -19.91 17.18 -6.95
N CYS A 65 -19.67 18.36 -6.38
CA CYS A 65 -18.62 18.59 -5.40
C CYS A 65 -18.79 17.72 -4.18
N LYS A 66 -20.00 17.57 -3.64
CA LYS A 66 -20.28 16.70 -2.50
C LYS A 66 -19.94 15.24 -2.81
N LYS A 67 -20.28 14.74 -4.00
CA LYS A 67 -19.93 13.35 -4.41
C LYS A 67 -18.42 13.17 -4.52
N ILE A 68 -17.72 14.11 -5.15
CA ILE A 68 -16.26 14.07 -5.30
C ILE A 68 -15.59 14.11 -3.93
N PHE A 69 -16.06 15.00 -3.03
CA PHE A 69 -15.53 15.13 -1.68
C PHE A 69 -15.71 13.83 -0.86
N ILE A 70 -16.89 13.21 -0.90
CA ILE A 70 -17.15 11.95 -0.19
C ILE A 70 -16.23 10.82 -0.69
N LEU A 71 -16.04 10.71 -2.02
CA LEU A 71 -15.15 9.71 -2.59
C LEU A 71 -13.67 9.99 -2.23
N GLY A 72 -13.24 11.24 -2.31
CA GLY A 72 -11.88 11.65 -1.96
C GLY A 72 -11.59 11.57 -0.48
N ALA A 73 -12.57 11.89 0.38
CA ALA A 73 -12.43 11.80 1.84
C ALA A 73 -12.03 10.39 2.30
N SER A 74 -12.60 9.36 1.67
CA SER A 74 -12.27 7.97 1.96
C SER A 74 -10.78 7.67 1.77
N ALA A 75 -10.19 8.11 0.66
CA ALA A 75 -8.76 7.94 0.39
C ALA A 75 -7.91 8.81 1.32
N CYS A 76 -8.36 10.01 1.63
CA CYS A 76 -7.70 10.93 2.56
C CYS A 76 -7.60 10.33 3.97
N PHE A 77 -8.71 9.82 4.51
CA PHE A 77 -8.72 9.17 5.83
C PHE A 77 -7.79 7.95 5.86
N ASN A 78 -7.76 7.15 4.80
CA ASN A 78 -6.84 6.02 4.73
C ASN A 78 -5.37 6.47 4.77
N GLN A 79 -5.02 7.52 4.03
CA GLN A 79 -3.67 8.07 4.02
C GLN A 79 -3.27 8.69 5.37
N ILE A 80 -4.18 9.42 6.02
CA ILE A 80 -3.97 9.96 7.37
C ILE A 80 -3.72 8.81 8.35
N ALA A 81 -4.54 7.76 8.31
CA ALA A 81 -4.39 6.59 9.16
C ALA A 81 -3.00 5.94 9.01
N MET A 82 -2.54 5.73 7.78
CA MET A 82 -1.21 5.18 7.52
C MET A 82 -0.10 6.09 8.08
N THR A 83 -0.23 7.40 7.93
CA THR A 83 0.74 8.37 8.45
C THR A 83 0.79 8.36 9.98
N VAL A 84 -0.37 8.34 10.64
CA VAL A 84 -0.47 8.25 12.11
C VAL A 84 0.19 6.97 12.63
N VAL A 85 -0.13 5.83 12.03
CA VAL A 85 0.50 4.54 12.39
C VAL A 85 2.02 4.61 12.22
N GLN A 86 2.51 5.20 11.12
CA GLN A 86 3.96 5.34 10.88
C GLN A 86 4.64 6.22 11.94
N ILE A 87 4.02 7.34 12.33
CA ILE A 87 4.54 8.22 13.38
C ILE A 87 4.59 7.49 14.71
N VAL A 88 3.49 6.83 15.10
CA VAL A 88 3.42 6.08 16.36
C VAL A 88 4.45 4.95 16.36
N MET A 89 4.56 4.19 15.28
CA MET A 89 5.54 3.11 15.15
C MET A 89 6.98 3.61 15.30
N ASN A 90 7.33 4.71 14.64
CA ASN A 90 8.68 5.29 14.73
C ASN A 90 8.99 5.77 16.15
N ASN A 91 8.04 6.47 16.80
CA ASN A 91 8.21 6.93 18.19
C ASN A 91 8.35 5.76 19.17
N THR A 92 7.52 4.73 19.02
CA THR A 92 7.57 3.53 19.86
C THR A 92 8.90 2.78 19.69
N LEU A 93 9.35 2.60 18.43
CA LEU A 93 10.64 1.96 18.14
C LEU A 93 11.83 2.75 18.72
N SER A 94 11.80 4.08 18.60
CA SER A 94 12.86 4.93 19.17
C SER A 94 12.87 4.87 20.70
N HIS A 95 11.70 4.95 21.34
CA HIS A 95 11.57 4.95 22.80
C HIS A 95 11.99 3.61 23.42
N TYR A 96 11.41 2.50 23.00
CA TYR A 96 11.73 1.17 23.52
C TYR A 96 13.08 0.64 23.00
N GLY A 97 13.52 1.10 21.83
CA GLY A 97 14.85 0.83 21.33
C GLY A 97 15.93 1.41 22.21
N ALA A 98 15.78 2.67 22.64
CA ALA A 98 16.71 3.34 23.54
C ALA A 98 16.84 2.65 24.92
N GLN A 99 15.79 1.94 25.35
CA GLN A 99 15.79 1.15 26.60
C GLN A 99 16.36 -0.26 26.40
N SER A 100 16.65 -0.67 25.18
CA SER A 100 17.20 -1.98 24.84
C SER A 100 18.70 -1.91 24.58
N ILE A 101 19.34 -3.08 24.49
CA ILE A 101 20.76 -3.21 24.11
C ILE A 101 21.06 -2.73 22.69
N TYR A 102 20.03 -2.50 21.86
CA TYR A 102 20.15 -2.12 20.46
C TYR A 102 20.22 -0.61 20.24
N GLY A 103 19.85 0.21 21.26
CA GLY A 103 19.72 1.66 21.09
C GLY A 103 18.50 2.05 20.23
N GLY A 104 18.24 3.35 20.10
CA GLY A 104 17.09 3.84 19.31
C GLY A 104 17.29 3.75 17.80
N ASP A 105 18.54 3.84 17.34
CA ASP A 105 18.85 3.99 15.91
C ASP A 105 18.73 2.68 15.12
N ILE A 106 19.20 1.55 15.70
CA ILE A 106 19.17 0.23 15.03
C ILE A 106 17.73 -0.21 14.73
N PRO A 107 16.77 -0.20 15.68
CA PRO A 107 15.40 -0.58 15.41
C PRO A 107 14.72 0.34 14.39
N LEU A 108 14.99 1.63 14.45
CA LEU A 108 14.41 2.60 13.53
C LEU A 108 14.94 2.40 12.09
N ALA A 109 16.24 2.21 11.93
CA ALA A 109 16.85 1.91 10.64
C ALA A 109 16.31 0.60 10.05
N CYS A 110 16.19 -0.44 10.87
CA CYS A 110 15.63 -1.73 10.48
C CYS A 110 14.17 -1.61 10.03
N ALA A 111 13.34 -0.91 10.79
CA ALA A 111 11.94 -0.66 10.41
C ALA A 111 11.83 0.11 9.08
N GLY A 112 12.75 1.06 8.84
CA GLY A 112 12.85 1.77 7.56
C GLY A 112 13.11 0.83 6.38
N ILE A 113 14.02 -0.15 6.54
CA ILE A 113 14.30 -1.15 5.52
C ILE A 113 13.10 -2.06 5.28
N ILE A 114 12.50 -2.59 6.35
CA ILE A 114 11.30 -3.44 6.28
C ILE A 114 10.18 -2.71 5.55
N THR A 115 9.95 -1.44 5.87
CA THR A 115 8.93 -0.62 5.22
C THR A 115 9.19 -0.48 3.71
N LYS A 116 10.44 -0.25 3.30
CA LYS A 116 10.82 -0.15 1.88
C LYS A 116 10.64 -1.47 1.14
N VAL A 117 11.07 -2.59 1.74
CA VAL A 117 10.89 -3.94 1.15
C VAL A 117 9.41 -4.27 1.02
N ASN A 118 8.63 -4.00 2.07
CA ASN A 118 7.18 -4.20 2.05
C ASN A 118 6.50 -3.31 0.99
N MET A 119 6.95 -2.07 0.81
CA MET A 119 6.44 -1.16 -0.21
C MET A 119 6.68 -1.70 -1.62
N ILE A 120 7.85 -2.27 -1.89
CA ILE A 120 8.16 -2.92 -3.18
C ILE A 120 7.22 -4.11 -3.41
N PHE A 121 7.10 -5.00 -2.44
CA PHE A 121 6.20 -6.15 -2.52
C PHE A 121 4.75 -5.71 -2.75
N MET A 122 4.24 -4.78 -1.94
CA MET A 122 2.88 -4.26 -2.05
C MET A 122 2.60 -3.56 -3.39
N SER A 123 3.62 -2.96 -4.03
CA SER A 123 3.46 -2.34 -5.35
C SER A 123 3.05 -3.36 -6.41
N PHE A 124 3.58 -4.58 -6.36
CA PHE A 124 3.16 -5.67 -7.26
C PHE A 124 1.72 -6.13 -6.97
N VAL A 125 1.38 -6.33 -5.70
CA VAL A 125 0.02 -6.72 -5.29
C VAL A 125 -1.01 -5.67 -5.69
N ILE A 126 -0.70 -4.39 -5.45
CA ILE A 126 -1.56 -3.26 -5.84
C ILE A 126 -1.68 -3.19 -7.36
N GLY A 127 -0.60 -3.45 -8.11
CA GLY A 127 -0.63 -3.50 -9.56
C GLY A 127 -1.60 -4.54 -10.10
N ILE A 128 -1.57 -5.77 -9.56
CA ILE A 128 -2.53 -6.83 -9.90
C ILE A 128 -3.96 -6.37 -9.57
N SER A 129 -4.15 -5.84 -8.38
CA SER A 129 -5.45 -5.40 -7.87
C SER A 129 -6.05 -4.27 -8.71
N GLN A 130 -5.28 -3.23 -9.02
CA GLN A 130 -5.71 -2.10 -9.84
C GLN A 130 -5.93 -2.49 -11.32
N GLY A 131 -5.11 -3.42 -11.84
CA GLY A 131 -5.29 -3.92 -13.20
C GLY A 131 -6.63 -4.66 -13.40
N THR A 132 -7.17 -5.27 -12.36
CA THR A 132 -8.46 -5.98 -12.42
C THR A 132 -9.67 -5.07 -12.20
N GLN A 133 -9.49 -3.86 -11.64
CA GLN A 133 -10.59 -2.92 -11.36
C GLN A 133 -11.48 -2.62 -12.58
N PRO A 134 -10.93 -2.20 -13.74
CA PRO A 134 -11.78 -1.88 -14.89
C PRO A 134 -12.53 -3.10 -15.42
N VAL A 135 -11.90 -4.29 -15.37
CA VAL A 135 -12.54 -5.54 -15.82
C VAL A 135 -13.71 -5.91 -14.92
N ILE A 136 -13.52 -5.80 -13.60
CA ILE A 136 -14.57 -6.08 -12.61
C ILE A 136 -15.70 -5.07 -12.75
N GLY A 137 -15.39 -3.76 -12.79
CA GLY A 137 -16.40 -2.69 -12.88
C GLY A 137 -17.24 -2.80 -14.14
N PHE A 138 -16.62 -3.03 -15.29
CA PHE A 138 -17.33 -3.20 -16.57
C PHE A 138 -18.26 -4.42 -16.58
N ASN A 139 -17.75 -5.59 -16.14
CA ASN A 139 -18.56 -6.81 -16.10
C ASN A 139 -19.66 -6.75 -15.04
N TYR A 140 -19.44 -6.04 -13.93
CA TYR A 140 -20.45 -5.82 -12.91
C TYR A 140 -21.58 -4.93 -13.42
N GLY A 141 -21.26 -3.82 -14.11
CA GLY A 141 -22.25 -2.97 -14.78
C GLY A 141 -23.04 -3.70 -15.87
N ALA A 142 -22.39 -4.62 -16.58
CA ALA A 142 -23.01 -5.49 -17.58
C ALA A 142 -23.77 -6.69 -16.97
N LYS A 143 -23.89 -6.78 -15.64
CA LYS A 143 -24.55 -7.88 -14.89
C LYS A 143 -23.95 -9.27 -15.16
N LYS A 144 -22.71 -9.35 -15.65
CA LYS A 144 -21.98 -10.61 -15.92
C LYS A 144 -21.25 -11.12 -14.66
N TYR A 145 -21.98 -11.47 -13.63
CA TYR A 145 -21.44 -11.79 -12.30
C TYR A 145 -20.49 -13.00 -12.29
N ALA A 146 -20.70 -13.99 -13.15
CA ALA A 146 -19.78 -15.13 -13.28
C ALA A 146 -18.37 -14.69 -13.72
N ARG A 147 -18.27 -13.71 -14.64
CA ARG A 147 -16.99 -13.13 -15.06
C ARG A 147 -16.35 -12.30 -13.94
N VAL A 148 -17.14 -11.53 -13.21
CA VAL A 148 -16.69 -10.77 -12.03
C VAL A 148 -16.04 -11.69 -11.02
N ARG A 149 -16.73 -12.78 -10.66
CA ARG A 149 -16.21 -13.80 -9.73
C ARG A 149 -14.94 -14.44 -10.24
N LYS A 150 -14.90 -14.87 -11.50
CA LYS A 150 -13.71 -15.48 -12.12
C LYS A 150 -12.52 -14.53 -12.10
N THR A 151 -12.70 -13.26 -12.46
CA THR A 151 -11.65 -12.24 -12.45
C THR A 151 -11.14 -11.98 -11.02
N TYR A 152 -12.04 -11.89 -10.05
CA TYR A 152 -11.67 -11.70 -8.64
C TYR A 152 -10.87 -12.89 -8.09
N LEU A 153 -11.33 -14.13 -8.32
CA LEU A 153 -10.62 -15.32 -7.87
C LEU A 153 -9.25 -15.48 -8.54
N LEU A 154 -9.14 -15.12 -9.83
CA LEU A 154 -7.87 -15.11 -10.53
C LEU A 154 -6.90 -14.08 -9.93
N ALA A 155 -7.38 -12.85 -9.67
CA ALA A 155 -6.59 -11.80 -9.03
C ALA A 155 -6.12 -12.24 -7.63
N LEU A 156 -7.00 -12.85 -6.86
CA LEU A 156 -6.69 -13.37 -5.53
C LEU A 156 -5.65 -14.49 -5.61
N GLY A 157 -5.80 -15.42 -6.55
CA GLY A 157 -4.83 -16.50 -6.78
C GLY A 157 -3.45 -15.99 -7.17
N LEU A 158 -3.37 -15.03 -8.09
CA LEU A 158 -2.11 -14.39 -8.50
C LEU A 158 -1.45 -13.62 -7.34
N ALA A 159 -2.22 -12.85 -6.59
CA ALA A 159 -1.71 -12.13 -5.43
C ALA A 159 -1.22 -13.08 -4.33
N SER A 160 -1.94 -14.18 -4.09
CA SER A 160 -1.53 -15.21 -3.11
C SER A 160 -0.27 -15.96 -3.56
N ALA A 161 -0.15 -16.30 -4.84
CA ALA A 161 1.06 -16.93 -5.38
C ALA A 161 2.28 -15.99 -5.24
N LEU A 162 2.12 -14.71 -5.58
CA LEU A 162 3.16 -13.70 -5.40
C LEU A 162 3.53 -13.54 -3.92
N SER A 163 2.55 -13.52 -3.03
CA SER A 163 2.74 -13.42 -1.58
C SER A 163 3.50 -14.64 -1.03
N LEU A 164 3.24 -15.83 -1.54
CA LEU A 164 3.94 -17.05 -1.16
C LEU A 164 5.42 -17.01 -1.59
N ILE A 165 5.68 -16.57 -2.82
CA ILE A 165 7.06 -16.38 -3.33
C ILE A 165 7.80 -15.33 -2.49
N ALA A 166 7.17 -14.19 -2.23
CA ALA A 166 7.75 -13.13 -1.40
C ALA A 166 8.03 -13.63 0.03
N PHE A 167 7.09 -14.35 0.64
CA PHE A 167 7.28 -14.98 1.95
C PHE A 167 8.50 -15.91 1.96
N ALA A 168 8.62 -16.80 0.98
CA ALA A 168 9.77 -17.70 0.87
C ALA A 168 11.09 -16.91 0.75
N CYS A 169 11.14 -15.88 -0.10
CA CYS A 169 12.31 -15.03 -0.23
C CYS A 169 12.67 -14.31 1.08
N PHE A 170 11.67 -13.79 1.79
CA PHE A 170 11.87 -13.04 3.03
C PHE A 170 12.31 -13.93 4.20
N GLN A 171 11.89 -15.18 4.23
CA GLN A 171 12.30 -16.13 5.28
C GLN A 171 13.65 -16.78 4.99
N ILE A 172 13.98 -17.04 3.72
CA ILE A 172 15.23 -17.73 3.34
C ILE A 172 16.40 -16.74 3.26
N PHE A 173 16.18 -15.53 2.70
CA PHE A 173 17.24 -14.58 2.37
C PHE A 173 17.16 -13.23 3.13
N PRO A 174 16.79 -13.16 4.42
CA PRO A 174 16.64 -11.89 5.12
C PRO A 174 17.94 -11.08 5.16
N ARG A 175 19.07 -11.73 5.46
CA ARG A 175 20.38 -11.08 5.57
C ARG A 175 20.82 -10.45 4.26
N GLN A 176 20.66 -11.16 3.15
CA GLN A 176 21.00 -10.67 1.83
C GLN A 176 20.14 -9.46 1.44
N ILE A 177 18.85 -9.51 1.74
CA ILE A 177 17.93 -8.40 1.47
C ILE A 177 18.32 -7.17 2.30
N ILE A 178 18.60 -7.34 3.58
CA ILE A 178 19.00 -6.25 4.47
C ILE A 178 20.32 -5.63 4.02
N SER A 179 21.30 -6.44 3.62
CA SER A 179 22.63 -5.97 3.17
C SER A 179 22.59 -5.12 1.90
N ILE A 180 21.54 -5.24 1.06
CA ILE A 180 21.34 -4.36 -0.11
C ILE A 180 21.08 -2.91 0.32
N PHE A 181 20.43 -2.70 1.48
CA PHE A 181 20.03 -1.39 1.97
C PHE A 181 21.03 -0.74 2.91
N GLY A 182 21.95 -1.50 3.50
CA GLY A 182 22.98 -0.97 4.39
C GLY A 182 23.83 -2.05 5.01
N ASN A 183 25.03 -1.63 5.43
CA ASN A 183 25.96 -2.42 6.21
C ASN A 183 25.97 -1.90 7.65
N GLY A 184 26.15 -2.78 8.62
CA GLY A 184 26.15 -2.45 10.04
C GLY A 184 26.96 -3.44 10.84
N SER A 185 26.95 -3.27 12.17
CA SER A 185 27.59 -4.18 13.13
C SER A 185 26.88 -5.55 13.15
N ASP A 186 27.53 -6.55 13.73
CA ASP A 186 26.89 -7.87 13.94
C ASP A 186 25.61 -7.76 14.76
N LEU A 187 25.57 -6.84 15.72
CA LEU A 187 24.37 -6.56 16.51
C LEU A 187 23.20 -6.04 15.65
N TYR A 188 23.51 -5.16 14.68
CA TYR A 188 22.54 -4.66 13.70
C TYR A 188 21.97 -5.80 12.86
N PHE A 189 22.81 -6.68 12.29
CA PHE A 189 22.33 -7.79 11.47
C PHE A 189 21.51 -8.79 12.30
N LYS A 190 21.94 -9.13 13.50
CA LYS A 190 21.22 -10.06 14.39
C LYS A 190 19.81 -9.55 14.74
N PHE A 191 19.68 -8.27 15.08
CA PHE A 191 18.39 -7.64 15.35
C PHE A 191 17.53 -7.59 14.09
N SER A 192 18.11 -7.09 12.98
CA SER A 192 17.39 -6.86 11.73
C SER A 192 16.87 -8.16 11.12
N GLU A 193 17.65 -9.25 11.12
CA GLU A 193 17.20 -10.56 10.63
C GLU A 193 16.03 -11.09 11.46
N ARG A 194 16.13 -11.01 12.79
CA ARG A 194 15.05 -11.44 13.69
C ARG A 194 13.78 -10.63 13.46
N TYR A 195 13.90 -9.30 13.45
CA TYR A 195 12.77 -8.40 13.24
C TYR A 195 12.14 -8.59 11.86
N PHE A 196 12.96 -8.69 10.82
CA PHE A 196 12.52 -8.90 9.45
C PHE A 196 11.71 -10.20 9.31
N ARG A 197 12.22 -11.31 9.84
CA ARG A 197 11.52 -12.61 9.79
C ARG A 197 10.20 -12.58 10.54
N ILE A 198 10.16 -12.01 11.74
CA ILE A 198 8.95 -11.93 12.55
C ILE A 198 7.92 -11.02 11.86
N TYR A 199 8.33 -9.80 11.51
CA TYR A 199 7.40 -8.81 10.96
C TYR A 199 6.83 -9.22 9.59
N MET A 200 7.63 -9.87 8.75
CA MET A 200 7.25 -10.35 7.43
C MET A 200 6.67 -11.77 7.42
N PHE A 201 6.43 -12.35 8.61
CA PHE A 201 5.96 -13.74 8.71
C PHE A 201 4.61 -13.96 8.03
N LEU A 202 3.69 -13.02 8.13
CA LEU A 202 2.36 -13.12 7.52
C LEU A 202 2.24 -12.45 6.14
N THR A 203 3.35 -12.18 5.47
CA THR A 203 3.35 -11.71 4.07
C THR A 203 2.49 -12.60 3.16
N ILE A 204 2.39 -13.90 3.46
CA ILE A 204 1.59 -14.86 2.71
C ILE A 204 0.11 -14.47 2.58
N VAL A 205 -0.44 -13.80 3.59
CA VAL A 205 -1.86 -13.36 3.60
C VAL A 205 -2.03 -11.88 3.23
N ASN A 206 -0.94 -11.12 3.20
CA ASN A 206 -0.99 -9.66 2.99
C ASN A 206 -1.52 -9.25 1.60
N GLY A 207 -1.46 -10.14 0.62
CA GLY A 207 -2.03 -9.91 -0.72
C GLY A 207 -3.55 -9.90 -0.76
N ILE A 208 -4.22 -10.55 0.20
CA ILE A 208 -5.69 -10.72 0.20
C ILE A 208 -6.40 -9.39 0.41
N GLN A 209 -5.96 -8.60 1.38
CA GLN A 209 -6.62 -7.35 1.78
C GLN A 209 -6.70 -6.30 0.65
N PRO A 210 -5.60 -5.93 -0.05
CA PRO A 210 -5.68 -4.94 -1.14
C PRO A 210 -6.56 -5.41 -2.29
N VAL A 211 -6.50 -6.69 -2.66
CA VAL A 211 -7.32 -7.26 -3.73
C VAL A 211 -8.81 -7.18 -3.36
N THR A 212 -9.16 -7.55 -2.13
CA THR A 212 -10.54 -7.52 -1.64
C THR A 212 -11.06 -6.09 -1.50
N SER A 213 -10.26 -5.17 -0.95
CA SER A 213 -10.62 -3.77 -0.82
C SER A 213 -10.91 -3.13 -2.18
N ASN A 214 -10.01 -3.35 -3.16
CA ASN A 214 -10.19 -2.84 -4.52
C ASN A 214 -11.36 -3.51 -5.27
N PHE A 215 -11.65 -4.78 -4.99
CA PHE A 215 -12.84 -5.44 -5.51
C PHE A 215 -14.11 -4.70 -5.08
N PHE A 216 -14.26 -4.37 -3.79
CA PHE A 216 -15.42 -3.62 -3.30
C PHE A 216 -15.49 -2.21 -3.89
N ASN A 217 -14.36 -1.55 -4.07
CA ASN A 217 -14.30 -0.26 -4.77
C ASN A 217 -14.79 -0.38 -6.22
N SER A 218 -14.43 -1.46 -6.91
CA SER A 218 -14.80 -1.71 -8.32
C SER A 218 -16.30 -1.94 -8.54
N ILE A 219 -16.99 -2.50 -7.55
CA ILE A 219 -18.44 -2.74 -7.59
C ILE A 219 -19.26 -1.61 -6.98
N GLY A 220 -18.63 -0.45 -6.70
CA GLY A 220 -19.29 0.74 -6.16
C GLY A 220 -19.56 0.71 -4.65
N LYS A 221 -19.09 -0.31 -3.93
CA LYS A 221 -19.20 -0.41 -2.46
C LYS A 221 -17.93 0.10 -1.76
N SER A 222 -17.49 1.32 -2.12
CA SER A 222 -16.22 1.90 -1.65
C SER A 222 -16.12 2.03 -0.13
N GLN A 223 -17.24 2.22 0.57
CA GLN A 223 -17.26 2.26 2.04
C GLN A 223 -16.73 0.96 2.67
N LEU A 224 -17.10 -0.20 2.11
CA LEU A 224 -16.58 -1.49 2.57
C LEU A 224 -15.08 -1.66 2.26
N GLY A 225 -14.65 -1.20 1.09
CA GLY A 225 -13.24 -1.23 0.73
C GLY A 225 -12.37 -0.39 1.68
N VAL A 226 -12.83 0.82 2.01
CA VAL A 226 -12.17 1.69 2.99
C VAL A 226 -12.20 1.09 4.38
N PHE A 227 -13.35 0.57 4.82
CA PHE A 227 -13.46 -0.10 6.12
C PHE A 227 -12.43 -1.23 6.25
N MET A 228 -12.29 -2.10 5.26
CA MET A 228 -11.29 -3.17 5.27
C MET A 228 -9.86 -2.64 5.34
N SER A 229 -9.56 -1.56 4.61
CA SER A 229 -8.24 -0.94 4.64
C SER A 229 -7.93 -0.32 6.01
N LEU A 230 -8.88 0.40 6.60
CA LEU A 230 -8.73 1.03 7.90
C LEU A 230 -8.72 0.03 9.06
N THR A 231 -9.42 -1.09 8.93
CA THR A 231 -9.48 -2.15 9.96
C THR A 231 -8.08 -2.64 10.30
N ARG A 232 -7.23 -2.89 9.30
CA ARG A 232 -5.84 -3.30 9.54
C ARG A 232 -5.04 -2.21 10.24
N GLN A 233 -5.13 -0.98 9.79
CA GLN A 233 -4.26 0.11 10.25
C GLN A 233 -4.67 0.66 11.62
N ILE A 234 -5.96 1.01 11.77
CA ILE A 234 -6.45 1.73 12.97
C ILE A 234 -6.95 0.74 14.02
N ILE A 235 -7.72 -0.29 13.61
CA ILE A 235 -8.39 -1.18 14.59
C ILE A 235 -7.39 -2.18 15.16
N PHE A 236 -6.49 -2.73 14.34
CA PHE A 236 -5.56 -3.76 14.80
C PHE A 236 -4.15 -3.22 15.03
N LEU A 237 -3.52 -2.64 14.01
CA LEU A 237 -2.09 -2.32 14.08
C LEU A 237 -1.79 -1.22 15.10
N LEU A 238 -2.56 -0.13 15.10
CA LEU A 238 -2.31 1.01 15.99
C LEU A 238 -2.40 0.64 17.48
N PRO A 239 -3.46 -0.04 17.97
CA PRO A 239 -3.51 -0.47 19.36
C PRO A 239 -2.41 -1.47 19.74
N LEU A 240 -2.07 -2.40 18.83
CA LEU A 240 -1.04 -3.40 19.09
C LEU A 240 0.36 -2.78 19.22
N ILE A 241 0.68 -1.77 18.39
CA ILE A 241 1.96 -1.03 18.48
C ILE A 241 2.07 -0.27 19.82
N ILE A 242 0.95 0.16 20.41
CA ILE A 242 0.96 0.89 21.68
C ILE A 242 0.98 -0.08 22.87
N ILE A 243 0.15 -1.13 22.84
CA ILE A 243 -0.08 -2.01 23.98
C ILE A 243 1.03 -3.05 24.13
N PHE A 244 1.45 -3.72 23.07
CA PHE A 244 2.41 -4.81 23.16
C PHE A 244 3.79 -4.40 23.70
N PRO A 245 4.35 -3.24 23.33
CA PRO A 245 5.62 -2.81 23.88
C PRO A 245 5.61 -2.56 25.40
N ILE A 246 4.44 -2.29 25.99
CA ILE A 246 4.31 -2.13 27.46
C ILE A 246 4.68 -3.43 28.17
N PHE A 247 4.32 -4.58 27.60
CA PHE A 247 4.56 -5.90 28.20
C PHE A 247 5.83 -6.59 27.69
N MET A 248 6.19 -6.37 26.42
CA MET A 248 7.25 -7.11 25.73
C MET A 248 8.42 -6.22 25.29
N GLY A 249 8.40 -4.92 25.61
CA GLY A 249 9.42 -3.98 25.16
C GLY A 249 9.47 -3.91 23.63
N ILE A 250 10.69 -3.84 23.07
CA ILE A 250 10.88 -3.72 21.61
C ILE A 250 10.36 -4.93 20.82
N ASP A 251 10.37 -6.12 21.41
CA ASP A 251 9.85 -7.34 20.78
C ASP A 251 8.35 -7.21 20.51
N GLY A 252 7.60 -6.46 21.33
CA GLY A 252 6.19 -6.20 21.14
C GLY A 252 5.87 -5.51 19.82
N VAL A 253 6.73 -4.60 19.36
CA VAL A 253 6.57 -3.95 18.05
C VAL A 253 6.76 -4.94 16.90
N MET A 254 7.67 -5.91 17.05
CA MET A 254 7.90 -6.94 16.04
C MET A 254 6.67 -7.81 15.81
N TYR A 255 5.95 -8.18 16.86
CA TYR A 255 4.76 -9.04 16.80
C TYR A 255 3.49 -8.29 16.40
N ALA A 256 3.43 -6.98 16.61
CA ALA A 256 2.25 -6.18 16.28
C ALA A 256 1.84 -6.27 14.81
N GLY A 257 2.82 -6.25 13.89
CA GLY A 257 2.59 -6.36 12.45
C GLY A 257 1.87 -7.65 12.05
N PRO A 258 2.48 -8.82 12.31
CA PRO A 258 1.89 -10.11 11.96
C PRO A 258 0.50 -10.33 12.58
N ILE A 259 0.31 -9.98 13.84
CA ILE A 259 -0.99 -10.17 14.51
C ILE A 259 -2.06 -9.29 13.86
N ALA A 260 -1.73 -8.04 13.52
CA ALA A 260 -2.64 -7.17 12.80
C ALA A 260 -2.97 -7.72 11.40
N ASP A 261 -1.97 -8.29 10.71
CA ASP A 261 -2.16 -8.91 9.39
C ASP A 261 -3.06 -10.15 9.46
N ALA A 262 -2.88 -11.02 10.48
CA ALA A 262 -3.75 -12.18 10.73
C ALA A 262 -5.20 -11.75 10.97
N ALA A 263 -5.41 -10.81 11.89
CA ALA A 263 -6.73 -10.30 12.22
C ALA A 263 -7.42 -9.66 11.00
N ALA A 264 -6.68 -8.84 10.24
CA ALA A 264 -7.20 -8.24 9.02
C ALA A 264 -7.54 -9.29 7.95
N ALA A 265 -6.72 -10.33 7.79
CA ALA A 265 -6.99 -11.42 6.85
C ALA A 265 -8.26 -12.21 7.22
N ILE A 266 -8.51 -12.46 8.49
CA ILE A 266 -9.75 -13.11 8.96
C ILE A 266 -10.96 -12.26 8.62
N VAL A 267 -10.92 -10.95 8.91
CA VAL A 267 -12.00 -10.02 8.58
C VAL A 267 -12.23 -9.97 7.06
N CYS A 268 -11.16 -9.82 6.28
CA CYS A 268 -11.27 -9.82 4.82
C CYS A 268 -11.81 -11.14 4.28
N GLY A 269 -11.38 -12.29 4.83
CA GLY A 269 -11.89 -13.61 4.48
C GLY A 269 -13.39 -13.74 4.72
N TYR A 270 -13.88 -13.31 5.86
CA TYR A 270 -15.31 -13.29 6.17
C TYR A 270 -16.13 -12.47 5.16
N PHE A 271 -15.69 -11.24 4.87
CA PHE A 271 -16.37 -10.40 3.89
C PHE A 271 -16.25 -10.93 2.47
N THR A 272 -15.14 -11.58 2.12
CA THR A 272 -14.95 -12.23 0.82
C THR A 272 -15.95 -13.37 0.61
N ILE A 273 -16.08 -14.26 1.60
CA ILE A 273 -17.03 -15.38 1.55
C ILE A 273 -18.46 -14.82 1.41
N ARG A 274 -18.80 -13.83 2.21
CA ARG A 274 -20.10 -13.20 2.14
C ARG A 274 -20.36 -12.50 0.80
N ALA A 275 -19.39 -11.79 0.24
CA ALA A 275 -19.54 -11.13 -1.07
C ALA A 275 -19.70 -12.13 -2.21
N VAL A 276 -18.95 -13.22 -2.18
CA VAL A 276 -19.06 -14.31 -3.18
C VAL A 276 -20.42 -15.01 -3.06
N SER A 277 -20.94 -15.19 -1.84
CA SER A 277 -22.29 -15.74 -1.62
C SER A 277 -23.39 -14.78 -2.07
N TYR A 278 -23.25 -13.47 -1.88
CA TYR A 278 -24.24 -12.49 -2.38
C TYR A 278 -24.30 -12.44 -3.90
N THR A 279 -23.21 -12.71 -4.61
CA THR A 279 -23.22 -12.84 -6.08
C THR A 279 -23.95 -14.11 -6.53
N HIS A 280 -24.12 -15.09 -5.65
CA HIS A 280 -24.97 -16.27 -5.93
C HIS A 280 -26.46 -16.04 -5.65
N LEU A 281 -26.81 -15.19 -4.68
CA LEU A 281 -28.21 -14.91 -4.32
C LEU A 281 -28.92 -13.94 -5.28
N THR A 282 -28.19 -13.23 -6.12
CA THR A 282 -28.74 -12.34 -7.16
C THR A 282 -28.79 -12.96 -8.55
N LEU A 283 -28.52 -14.26 -8.68
CA LEU A 283 -28.86 -15.00 -9.88
C LEU A 283 -30.37 -15.27 -9.84
N PRO A 284 -31.17 -14.70 -10.76
CA PRO A 284 -32.52 -15.21 -10.94
C PRO A 284 -32.38 -16.68 -11.36
N THR A 285 -33.01 -17.56 -10.59
CA THR A 285 -33.26 -18.93 -11.00
C THR A 285 -34.20 -18.88 -12.19
N THR A 286 -33.67 -18.90 -13.38
CA THR A 286 -34.34 -19.29 -14.64
C THR A 286 -33.36 -20.07 -15.46
#